data_1193693861e0d3385333035c2a91e2a9
#
_entry.id   1193693861e0d3385333035c2a91e2a9
#
_cell.length_a   1.000
_cell.length_b   1.000
_cell.length_c   1.000
_cell.angle_alpha   90.00
_cell.angle_beta   90.00
_cell.angle_gamma   90.00
#
_symmetry.space_group_name_H-M   'P 1'
#
loop_
_entity.id
_entity.type
_entity.pdbx_description
1 polymer ?
#
loop_
_entity_poly.entity_id
_entity_poly.type
_entity_poly.pdbx_seq_one_letter_code
_entity_poly.pdbx_strand_id
1 'polypeptide(L)'
;EMCIRDSPNLFLFCICMNLTACSEKNSGGDNLQSGDEIISFEPDLNTLIRNPASGWTLYDDANDYVAQANTYWNQQGAAAEKYTSIFYWRSRWPELEPEEGKYAWEHDENFKALIQGALDRGLKLAFRVYIDGQDNIHNGTPDFVREAGAKGYAVHKLWDPANKNNNWTPYADDPVFQEKFGNFIRAFAKEFDNPEQVDFIDAYNLGWWGEGHHVQYLNNNNKFKVYQWITDLYAENFKNVLLVVNFGTEIGFEYEKRLAIDKHDFLTRRDGIGSYWFQDAEVNIINSLFPQKAFIAEGCYWGGNSDSYQPWNTDPLYADKFKSWSDFYAQAYKDAIRGHANTLDLREATETRGWITHAKDLVKDFISNGGYRLTPIQIEYPASVQMGNTLSIKHTWRNSGVGVCPCLLYTSPSPRDKRQ
;
A
#
# COMPACT_ATOMS: atom_id res chain seq x y z
N GLU A 1 -11.19 28.14 0.38
CA GLU A 1 -11.92 27.43 1.45
C GLU A 1 -12.57 26.19 0.85
N MET A 2 -12.20 25.06 1.38
CA MET A 2 -12.69 23.76 0.95
C MET A 2 -13.86 23.38 1.85
N CYS A 3 -15.08 23.34 1.31
CA CYS A 3 -16.24 22.80 2.02
C CYS A 3 -16.43 21.33 1.62
N ILE A 4 -16.13 20.43 2.53
CA ILE A 4 -16.52 19.03 2.43
C ILE A 4 -17.93 18.91 3.02
N ARG A 5 -18.89 18.49 2.22
CA ARG A 5 -20.22 18.08 2.72
C ARG A 5 -20.28 16.56 2.68
N ASP A 6 -20.68 15.99 3.80
CA ASP A 6 -20.82 14.57 4.04
C ASP A 6 -21.79 13.87 3.07
N SER A 7 -21.22 13.41 1.97
CA SER A 7 -21.85 12.40 1.12
C SER A 7 -20.71 11.48 0.65
N PRO A 8 -20.79 10.17 0.85
CA PRO A 8 -19.63 9.29 0.74
C PRO A 8 -19.01 9.20 -0.66
N ASN A 9 -19.58 9.80 -1.68
CA ASN A 9 -19.10 9.65 -3.06
C ASN A 9 -19.11 10.94 -3.91
N LEU A 10 -19.33 12.11 -3.33
CA LEU A 10 -19.40 13.35 -4.11
C LEU A 10 -18.46 14.43 -3.56
N PHE A 11 -17.43 14.80 -4.32
CA PHE A 11 -16.53 15.89 -4.00
C PHE A 11 -16.80 17.10 -4.90
N LEU A 12 -16.99 18.27 -4.31
CA LEU A 12 -17.12 19.53 -5.03
C LEU A 12 -15.83 20.35 -4.88
N PHE A 13 -15.13 20.58 -5.98
CA PHE A 13 -13.96 21.45 -6.02
C PHE A 13 -14.30 22.78 -6.69
N CYS A 14 -13.98 23.89 -6.03
CA CYS A 14 -13.96 25.21 -6.66
C CYS A 14 -12.50 25.65 -6.82
N ILE A 15 -12.02 25.75 -8.05
CA ILE A 15 -10.73 26.34 -8.37
C ILE A 15 -10.99 27.72 -8.99
N CYS A 16 -10.56 28.79 -8.32
CA CYS A 16 -10.51 30.12 -8.91
C CYS A 16 -9.17 30.30 -9.63
N MET A 17 -9.16 30.20 -10.95
CA MET A 17 -7.98 30.58 -11.75
C MET A 17 -8.03 32.08 -12.05
N ASN A 18 -7.09 32.83 -11.52
CA ASN A 18 -6.89 34.24 -11.93
C ASN A 18 -5.98 34.27 -13.18
N LEU A 19 -6.59 34.40 -14.33
CA LEU A 19 -5.89 34.69 -15.58
C LEU A 19 -5.83 36.20 -15.75
N THR A 20 -4.66 36.82 -15.55
CA THR A 20 -4.42 38.22 -15.87
C THR A 20 -3.99 38.32 -17.32
N ALA A 21 -4.88 38.72 -18.19
CA ALA A 21 -4.54 39.09 -19.58
C ALA A 21 -4.20 40.59 -19.63
N CYS A 22 -3.11 40.95 -20.30
CA CYS A 22 -2.74 42.35 -20.59
C CYS A 22 -3.82 43.03 -21.43
N SER A 23 -4.25 44.20 -20.99
CA SER A 23 -5.32 44.96 -21.59
C SER A 23 -4.86 45.89 -22.71
N GLU A 24 -5.52 45.83 -23.88
CA GLU A 24 -5.76 47.03 -24.67
C GLU A 24 -7.21 47.49 -24.45
N LYS A 25 -7.36 48.78 -24.14
CA LYS A 25 -8.68 49.38 -23.92
C LYS A 25 -9.43 49.54 -25.24
N ASN A 26 -10.59 48.97 -25.33
CA ASN A 26 -11.63 49.49 -26.21
C ASN A 26 -13.00 49.49 -25.52
N SER A 27 -13.62 50.66 -25.52
CA SER A 27 -14.92 50.97 -24.93
C SER A 27 -16.04 50.51 -25.87
N GLY A 28 -17.00 49.79 -25.33
CA GLY A 28 -18.25 49.51 -26.01
C GLY A 28 -19.06 48.50 -25.20
N GLY A 29 -20.07 48.97 -24.49
CA GLY A 29 -20.91 48.11 -23.65
C GLY A 29 -21.92 47.30 -24.45
N ASP A 30 -22.15 46.11 -23.99
CA ASP A 30 -23.45 45.45 -24.00
C ASP A 30 -23.48 44.45 -22.84
N ASN A 31 -24.41 44.65 -21.92
CA ASN A 31 -24.71 43.71 -20.86
C ASN A 31 -25.44 42.49 -21.44
N LEU A 32 -24.71 41.54 -21.96
CA LEU A 32 -25.24 40.20 -22.18
C LEU A 32 -25.04 39.41 -20.88
N GLN A 33 -26.12 39.08 -20.20
CA GLN A 33 -26.14 37.96 -19.23
C GLN A 33 -25.85 36.70 -20.03
N SER A 34 -24.59 36.27 -20.06
CA SER A 34 -24.24 34.98 -20.61
C SER A 34 -24.66 33.91 -19.59
N GLY A 35 -25.51 32.99 -19.98
CA GLY A 35 -25.84 31.82 -19.20
C GLY A 35 -24.57 30.99 -18.97
N ASP A 36 -24.51 30.24 -17.86
CA ASP A 36 -23.44 29.29 -17.63
C ASP A 36 -23.60 28.09 -18.57
N GLU A 37 -22.49 27.63 -19.12
CA GLU A 37 -22.43 26.38 -19.87
C GLU A 37 -22.10 25.23 -18.93
N ILE A 38 -22.78 24.09 -19.14
CA ILE A 38 -22.57 22.87 -18.34
C ILE A 38 -22.20 21.74 -19.28
N ILE A 39 -21.06 21.13 -19.02
CA ILE A 39 -20.60 19.92 -19.70
C ILE A 39 -20.59 18.76 -18.70
N SER A 40 -21.24 17.66 -19.06
CA SER A 40 -21.29 16.44 -18.27
C SER A 40 -20.43 15.35 -18.91
N PHE A 41 -19.80 14.51 -18.08
CA PHE A 41 -18.93 13.41 -18.48
C PHE A 41 -19.39 12.10 -17.87
N GLU A 42 -19.29 11.01 -18.63
CA GLU A 42 -19.44 9.66 -18.10
C GLU A 42 -18.07 9.08 -17.74
N PRO A 43 -17.93 8.49 -16.54
CA PRO A 43 -16.68 7.88 -16.13
C PRO A 43 -16.29 6.69 -17.03
N ASP A 44 -15.04 6.64 -17.48
CA ASP A 44 -14.48 5.41 -18.03
C ASP A 44 -14.11 4.47 -16.86
N LEU A 45 -14.84 3.37 -16.74
CA LEU A 45 -14.64 2.36 -15.71
C LEU A 45 -13.79 1.17 -16.19
N ASN A 46 -13.40 1.11 -17.46
CA ASN A 46 -12.73 -0.07 -18.04
C ASN A 46 -11.22 0.09 -18.16
N THR A 47 -10.74 1.31 -18.33
CA THR A 47 -9.30 1.57 -18.44
C THR A 47 -8.59 1.42 -17.10
N LEU A 48 -7.47 0.68 -17.07
CA LEU A 48 -6.61 0.62 -15.90
C LEU A 48 -6.00 2.02 -15.63
N ILE A 49 -6.29 2.58 -14.46
CA ILE A 49 -5.67 3.81 -13.97
C ILE A 49 -4.78 3.44 -12.78
N ARG A 50 -3.48 3.75 -12.88
CA ARG A 50 -2.50 3.50 -11.82
C ARG A 50 -2.41 4.72 -10.91
N ASN A 51 -3.32 4.79 -9.97
CA ASN A 51 -3.31 5.81 -8.93
C ASN A 51 -2.37 5.40 -7.78
N PRO A 52 -1.77 6.35 -7.03
CA PRO A 52 -0.95 6.03 -5.87
C PRO A 52 -1.69 5.16 -4.84
N ALA A 53 -0.99 4.14 -4.33
CA ALA A 53 -1.49 3.18 -3.35
C ALA A 53 -2.89 2.65 -3.70
N SER A 54 -3.08 2.22 -4.95
CA SER A 54 -4.39 1.78 -5.44
C SER A 54 -4.26 0.72 -6.53
N GLY A 55 -5.10 -0.30 -6.46
CA GLY A 55 -5.20 -1.35 -7.48
C GLY A 55 -4.54 -2.68 -7.07
N TRP A 56 -4.33 -3.55 -8.04
CA TRP A 56 -3.73 -4.85 -7.82
C TRP A 56 -2.22 -4.78 -7.59
N THR A 57 -1.74 -5.59 -6.67
CA THR A 57 -0.34 -5.69 -6.26
C THR A 57 0.26 -7.03 -6.67
N LEU A 58 1.45 -7.02 -7.26
CA LEU A 58 2.28 -8.21 -7.47
C LEU A 58 3.36 -8.26 -6.40
N TYR A 59 3.65 -9.46 -5.88
CA TYR A 59 4.75 -9.71 -4.94
C TYR A 59 5.95 -10.30 -5.68
N ASP A 60 7.15 -10.01 -5.19
CA ASP A 60 8.39 -10.52 -5.77
C ASP A 60 8.61 -12.01 -5.47
N ASP A 61 8.16 -12.48 -4.35
CA ASP A 61 8.38 -13.85 -3.90
C ASP A 61 7.11 -14.56 -3.38
N ALA A 62 7.28 -15.85 -3.14
CA ALA A 62 6.32 -16.77 -2.54
C ALA A 62 6.84 -17.35 -1.21
N ASN A 63 7.38 -16.57 -0.32
CA ASN A 63 8.02 -16.99 0.94
C ASN A 63 9.49 -17.41 0.78
N ASP A 64 10.44 -16.62 1.22
CA ASP A 64 11.86 -16.91 1.38
C ASP A 64 12.76 -16.88 0.15
N TYR A 65 12.23 -16.79 -1.05
CA TYR A 65 13.06 -16.82 -2.25
C TYR A 65 12.91 -15.52 -3.03
N VAL A 66 14.00 -14.79 -3.14
CA VAL A 66 14.06 -13.65 -4.07
C VAL A 66 13.88 -14.18 -5.49
N ALA A 67 12.87 -13.68 -6.18
CA ALA A 67 12.59 -14.08 -7.54
C ALA A 67 13.75 -13.72 -8.47
N GLN A 68 14.04 -14.58 -9.45
CA GLN A 68 14.98 -14.25 -10.52
C GLN A 68 14.28 -13.35 -11.55
N ALA A 69 14.80 -12.16 -11.79
CA ALA A 69 14.16 -11.10 -12.55
C ALA A 69 13.65 -11.56 -13.93
N ASN A 70 14.48 -12.25 -14.70
CA ASN A 70 14.08 -12.73 -16.04
C ASN A 70 12.93 -13.74 -15.95
N THR A 71 13.00 -14.68 -15.02
CA THR A 71 11.95 -15.69 -14.83
C THR A 71 10.66 -15.04 -14.34
N TYR A 72 10.77 -14.15 -13.37
CA TYR A 72 9.65 -13.43 -12.80
C TYR A 72 8.89 -12.63 -13.86
N TRP A 73 9.58 -11.77 -14.59
CA TRP A 73 8.94 -10.91 -15.59
C TRP A 73 8.43 -11.67 -16.82
N ASN A 74 9.03 -12.81 -17.15
CA ASN A 74 8.48 -13.72 -18.16
C ASN A 74 7.14 -14.33 -17.73
N GLN A 75 6.95 -14.59 -16.44
CA GLN A 75 5.73 -15.14 -15.90
C GLN A 75 4.68 -14.08 -15.58
N GLN A 76 5.08 -12.95 -15.03
CA GLN A 76 4.20 -11.93 -14.48
C GLN A 76 4.01 -10.70 -15.40
N GLY A 77 4.85 -10.49 -16.39
CA GLY A 77 4.84 -9.28 -17.21
C GLY A 77 3.49 -8.98 -17.85
N ALA A 78 2.82 -9.99 -18.40
CA ALA A 78 1.50 -9.81 -19.01
C ALA A 78 0.40 -9.43 -17.98
N ALA A 79 0.46 -9.97 -16.78
CA ALA A 79 -0.45 -9.59 -15.69
C ALA A 79 -0.12 -8.19 -15.17
N ALA A 80 1.18 -7.87 -15.05
CA ALA A 80 1.68 -6.56 -14.65
C ALA A 80 1.13 -5.45 -15.55
N GLU A 81 1.28 -5.59 -16.85
CA GLU A 81 0.84 -4.59 -17.82
C GLU A 81 -0.68 -4.41 -17.84
N LYS A 82 -1.43 -5.51 -17.68
CA LYS A 82 -2.86 -5.54 -17.91
C LYS A 82 -3.72 -5.25 -16.70
N TYR A 83 -3.28 -5.62 -15.50
CA TYR A 83 -4.14 -5.61 -14.32
C TYR A 83 -3.56 -4.85 -13.13
N THR A 84 -2.23 -4.68 -13.02
CA THR A 84 -1.61 -4.29 -11.76
C THR A 84 -1.08 -2.85 -11.77
N SER A 85 -0.95 -2.31 -10.57
CA SER A 85 -0.44 -0.96 -10.34
C SER A 85 0.86 -0.96 -9.54
N ILE A 86 1.08 -1.97 -8.71
CA ILE A 86 2.12 -1.99 -7.70
C ILE A 86 2.93 -3.27 -7.78
N PHE A 87 4.24 -3.15 -7.66
CA PHE A 87 5.16 -4.24 -7.42
C PHE A 87 5.67 -4.13 -5.99
N TYR A 88 5.41 -5.15 -5.19
CA TYR A 88 5.67 -5.18 -3.77
C TYR A 88 6.82 -6.11 -3.45
N TRP A 89 7.96 -5.53 -3.08
CA TRP A 89 9.12 -6.24 -2.56
C TRP A 89 8.89 -6.56 -1.10
N ARG A 90 8.66 -7.84 -0.79
CA ARG A 90 8.48 -8.34 0.57
C ARG A 90 9.56 -9.35 0.88
N SER A 91 10.59 -8.94 1.59
CA SER A 91 11.78 -9.75 1.78
C SER A 91 12.42 -9.58 3.16
N ARG A 92 13.34 -10.48 3.46
CA ARG A 92 14.16 -10.44 4.67
C ARG A 92 15.19 -9.32 4.58
N TRP A 93 15.57 -8.76 5.72
CA TRP A 93 16.62 -7.74 5.77
C TRP A 93 17.94 -8.17 5.11
N PRO A 94 18.47 -9.43 5.31
CA PRO A 94 19.71 -9.87 4.66
C PRO A 94 19.70 -9.83 3.13
N GLU A 95 18.53 -9.89 2.50
CA GLU A 95 18.40 -9.76 1.04
C GLU A 95 18.71 -8.33 0.56
N LEU A 96 18.51 -7.35 1.41
CA LEU A 96 18.78 -5.95 1.10
C LEU A 96 20.11 -5.44 1.67
N GLU A 97 20.61 -6.04 2.76
CA GLU A 97 21.89 -5.71 3.38
C GLU A 97 22.58 -6.99 3.85
N PRO A 98 23.20 -7.77 2.93
CA PRO A 98 23.86 -9.02 3.28
C PRO A 98 25.11 -8.83 4.15
N GLU A 99 25.81 -7.73 4.00
CA GLU A 99 26.93 -7.28 4.81
C GLU A 99 26.66 -5.83 5.25
N GLU A 100 27.12 -5.46 6.46
CA GLU A 100 26.87 -4.12 7.00
C GLU A 100 27.32 -3.01 6.05
N GLY A 101 26.39 -2.15 5.65
CA GLY A 101 26.63 -1.04 4.73
C GLY A 101 26.78 -1.43 3.26
N LYS A 102 26.52 -2.69 2.89
CA LYS A 102 26.49 -3.14 1.49
C LYS A 102 25.06 -3.45 1.08
N TYR A 103 24.50 -2.62 0.25
CA TYR A 103 23.09 -2.67 -0.08
C TYR A 103 22.82 -3.29 -1.44
N ALA A 104 21.74 -4.08 -1.54
CA ALA A 104 21.33 -4.75 -2.78
C ALA A 104 21.06 -3.77 -3.93
N TRP A 105 20.47 -2.62 -3.65
CA TRP A 105 20.24 -1.57 -4.67
C TRP A 105 21.51 -0.98 -5.27
N GLU A 106 22.67 -1.15 -4.61
CA GLU A 106 23.95 -0.73 -5.15
C GLU A 106 24.67 -1.88 -5.91
N HIS A 107 24.55 -3.11 -5.42
CA HIS A 107 25.44 -4.20 -5.79
C HIS A 107 24.77 -5.46 -6.36
N ASP A 108 23.45 -5.65 -6.16
CA ASP A 108 22.75 -6.85 -6.64
C ASP A 108 22.06 -6.56 -7.98
N GLU A 109 22.61 -7.16 -9.05
CA GLU A 109 22.07 -6.98 -10.41
C GLU A 109 20.67 -7.62 -10.58
N ASN A 110 20.35 -8.68 -9.83
CA ASN A 110 19.03 -9.29 -9.87
C ASN A 110 17.98 -8.40 -9.20
N PHE A 111 18.30 -7.82 -8.05
CA PHE A 111 17.43 -6.83 -7.38
C PHE A 111 17.16 -5.65 -8.31
N LYS A 112 18.23 -5.06 -8.88
CA LYS A 112 18.08 -3.93 -9.83
C LYS A 112 17.21 -4.29 -11.03
N ALA A 113 17.40 -5.49 -11.60
CA ALA A 113 16.62 -5.95 -12.75
C ALA A 113 15.14 -6.21 -12.38
N LEU A 114 14.83 -6.67 -11.17
CA LEU A 114 13.45 -6.80 -10.69
C LEU A 114 12.77 -5.44 -10.56
N ILE A 115 13.44 -4.50 -9.89
CA ILE A 115 12.93 -3.13 -9.69
C ILE A 115 12.76 -2.42 -11.04
N GLN A 116 13.78 -2.44 -11.89
CA GLN A 116 13.70 -1.82 -13.21
C GLN A 116 12.59 -2.43 -14.06
N GLY A 117 12.43 -3.75 -14.00
CA GLY A 117 11.36 -4.44 -14.72
C GLY A 117 9.96 -4.03 -14.27
N ALA A 118 9.77 -3.66 -13.00
CA ALA A 118 8.52 -3.06 -12.52
C ALA A 118 8.31 -1.66 -13.07
N LEU A 119 9.34 -0.80 -12.98
CA LEU A 119 9.29 0.59 -13.44
C LEU A 119 9.08 0.69 -14.96
N ASP A 120 9.73 -0.18 -15.75
CA ASP A 120 9.56 -0.25 -17.21
C ASP A 120 8.11 -0.59 -17.63
N ARG A 121 7.37 -1.26 -16.75
CA ARG A 121 5.94 -1.58 -16.93
C ARG A 121 4.99 -0.54 -16.35
N GLY A 122 5.55 0.55 -15.82
CA GLY A 122 4.79 1.65 -15.20
C GLY A 122 4.18 1.28 -13.86
N LEU A 123 4.70 0.25 -13.17
CA LEU A 123 4.31 -0.07 -11.82
C LEU A 123 5.02 0.87 -10.83
N LYS A 124 4.36 1.16 -9.72
CA LYS A 124 5.00 1.75 -8.54
C LYS A 124 5.55 0.65 -7.66
N LEU A 125 6.57 0.97 -6.90
CA LEU A 125 7.17 0.05 -5.92
C LEU A 125 6.48 0.19 -4.56
N ALA A 126 6.43 -0.89 -3.82
CA ALA A 126 6.16 -0.87 -2.40
C ALA A 126 7.07 -1.88 -1.71
N PHE A 127 7.35 -1.67 -0.41
CA PHE A 127 8.34 -2.49 0.28
C PHE A 127 7.85 -2.91 1.66
N ARG A 128 8.14 -4.16 2.01
CA ARG A 128 8.18 -4.67 3.38
C ARG A 128 9.50 -5.39 3.61
N VAL A 129 10.26 -4.90 4.56
CA VAL A 129 11.46 -5.60 5.04
C VAL A 129 11.13 -6.23 6.37
N TYR A 130 11.36 -7.51 6.57
CA TYR A 130 11.10 -8.16 7.84
C TYR A 130 12.36 -8.76 8.45
N ILE A 131 12.39 -8.79 9.77
CA ILE A 131 13.53 -9.26 10.57
C ILE A 131 13.32 -10.66 11.12
N ASP A 132 12.12 -11.18 11.04
CA ASP A 132 11.71 -12.48 11.54
C ASP A 132 10.74 -13.14 10.56
N GLY A 133 11.05 -14.34 10.15
CA GLY A 133 10.22 -15.15 9.28
C GLY A 133 10.20 -16.58 9.80
N GLN A 134 9.19 -16.92 10.58
CA GLN A 134 9.09 -18.24 11.18
C GLN A 134 8.94 -19.39 10.16
N ASP A 135 8.52 -19.08 8.94
CA ASP A 135 8.43 -20.04 7.84
C ASP A 135 9.77 -20.26 7.18
N ASN A 136 10.70 -19.34 7.42
CA ASN A 136 11.93 -19.23 6.69
C ASN A 136 12.91 -20.30 7.11
N ILE A 137 13.62 -20.83 6.13
CA ILE A 137 14.77 -21.69 6.34
C ILE A 137 16.04 -20.87 6.67
N HIS A 138 15.97 -19.55 6.54
CA HIS A 138 17.07 -18.62 6.75
C HIS A 138 16.74 -17.54 7.78
N ASN A 139 17.76 -16.91 8.36
CA ASN A 139 17.56 -15.77 9.28
C ASN A 139 16.89 -14.59 8.56
N GLY A 140 15.95 -13.95 9.23
CA GLY A 140 15.32 -12.69 8.77
C GLY A 140 16.20 -11.46 9.08
N THR A 141 17.20 -11.63 9.95
CA THR A 141 18.16 -10.59 10.35
C THR A 141 19.58 -10.98 9.92
N PRO A 142 20.40 -10.05 9.38
CA PRO A 142 21.77 -10.33 8.97
C PRO A 142 22.66 -10.77 10.11
N ASP A 143 23.63 -11.65 9.84
CA ASP A 143 24.54 -12.23 10.86
C ASP A 143 25.38 -11.17 11.54
N PHE A 144 25.78 -10.09 10.85
CA PHE A 144 26.58 -9.01 11.44
C PHE A 144 25.89 -8.34 12.65
N VAL A 145 24.55 -8.40 12.74
CA VAL A 145 23.80 -7.87 13.90
C VAL A 145 24.08 -8.72 15.14
N ARG A 146 24.08 -10.04 15.00
CA ARG A 146 24.43 -10.99 16.05
C ARG A 146 25.91 -10.90 16.42
N GLU A 147 26.77 -10.79 15.44
CA GLU A 147 28.24 -10.65 15.60
C GLU A 147 28.60 -9.35 16.32
N ALA A 148 27.84 -8.28 16.12
CA ALA A 148 27.96 -7.03 16.85
C ALA A 148 27.53 -7.13 18.34
N GLY A 149 26.97 -8.27 18.76
CA GLY A 149 26.61 -8.55 20.14
C GLY A 149 25.14 -8.34 20.50
N ALA A 150 24.25 -8.17 19.52
CA ALA A 150 22.81 -8.10 19.77
C ALA A 150 22.32 -9.39 20.44
N LYS A 151 21.46 -9.24 21.43
CA LYS A 151 20.79 -10.38 22.09
C LYS A 151 19.56 -10.78 21.29
N GLY A 152 19.33 -12.08 21.21
CA GLY A 152 18.20 -12.63 20.46
C GLY A 152 17.81 -14.01 20.96
N TYR A 153 16.91 -14.62 20.22
CA TYR A 153 16.32 -15.93 20.55
C TYR A 153 16.19 -16.79 19.29
N ALA A 154 15.97 -18.10 19.51
CA ALA A 154 15.73 -19.03 18.41
C ALA A 154 14.27 -18.98 17.98
N VAL A 155 14.04 -18.89 16.68
CA VAL A 155 12.70 -18.95 16.07
C VAL A 155 12.40 -20.40 15.67
N HIS A 156 11.22 -20.87 16.02
CA HIS A 156 10.74 -22.20 15.66
C HIS A 156 9.50 -22.09 14.80
N LYS A 157 9.39 -22.95 13.77
CA LYS A 157 8.14 -23.05 13.00
C LYS A 157 6.98 -23.42 13.91
N LEU A 158 5.91 -22.65 13.85
CA LEU A 158 4.73 -22.82 14.68
C LEU A 158 4.02 -24.15 14.45
N TRP A 159 3.96 -24.58 13.21
CA TRP A 159 3.28 -25.81 12.78
C TRP A 159 4.20 -27.04 12.76
N ASP A 160 5.49 -26.86 12.95
CA ASP A 160 6.46 -27.95 13.07
C ASP A 160 7.43 -27.72 14.21
N PRO A 161 7.01 -27.96 15.47
CA PRO A 161 7.88 -27.80 16.64
C PRO A 161 9.11 -28.72 16.62
N ALA A 162 9.09 -29.78 15.79
CA ALA A 162 10.24 -30.68 15.63
C ALA A 162 11.29 -30.11 14.65
N ASN A 163 10.86 -29.26 13.73
CA ASN A 163 11.75 -28.56 12.81
C ASN A 163 12.33 -27.32 13.50
N LYS A 164 13.31 -27.55 14.35
CA LYS A 164 14.12 -26.50 14.97
C LYS A 164 15.06 -25.94 13.91
N ASN A 165 14.54 -25.08 13.05
CA ASN A 165 15.40 -24.17 12.34
C ASN A 165 16.15 -23.37 13.41
N ASN A 166 17.46 -23.42 13.40
CA ASN A 166 18.30 -22.65 14.30
C ASN A 166 18.33 -21.16 13.90
N ASN A 167 17.22 -20.69 13.30
CA ASN A 167 17.07 -19.30 12.93
C ASN A 167 17.09 -18.46 14.20
N TRP A 168 17.82 -17.38 14.11
CA TRP A 168 17.97 -16.44 15.19
C TRP A 168 17.30 -15.12 14.82
N THR A 169 16.63 -14.52 15.80
CA THR A 169 16.04 -13.19 15.65
C THR A 169 16.39 -12.35 16.89
N PRO A 170 16.65 -11.03 16.75
CA PRO A 170 16.97 -10.18 17.89
C PRO A 170 15.74 -9.89 18.74
N TYR A 171 15.94 -9.61 20.02
CA TYR A 171 14.92 -8.95 20.84
C TYR A 171 14.71 -7.53 20.32
N ALA A 172 13.46 -7.13 20.17
CA ALA A 172 13.10 -5.87 19.55
C ALA A 172 13.55 -4.61 20.33
N ASP A 173 13.79 -4.77 21.63
CA ASP A 173 14.34 -3.72 22.50
C ASP A 173 15.84 -3.85 22.77
N ASP A 174 16.56 -4.70 22.01
CA ASP A 174 18.01 -4.76 22.09
C ASP A 174 18.66 -3.52 21.47
N PRO A 175 19.54 -2.81 22.20
CA PRO A 175 20.08 -1.55 21.70
C PRO A 175 21.01 -1.70 20.48
N VAL A 176 21.73 -2.83 20.37
CA VAL A 176 22.60 -3.10 19.20
C VAL A 176 21.74 -3.36 17.97
N PHE A 177 20.67 -4.15 18.11
CA PHE A 177 19.72 -4.34 17.03
C PHE A 177 19.11 -3.00 16.58
N GLN A 178 18.63 -2.21 17.53
CA GLN A 178 17.99 -0.91 17.21
C GLN A 178 18.96 0.05 16.51
N GLU A 179 20.23 0.05 16.88
CA GLU A 179 21.26 0.85 16.20
C GLU A 179 21.46 0.38 14.75
N LYS A 180 21.68 -0.93 14.55
CA LYS A 180 21.96 -1.50 13.22
C LYS A 180 20.76 -1.36 12.29
N PHE A 181 19.57 -1.71 12.77
CA PHE A 181 18.35 -1.56 11.98
C PHE A 181 18.04 -0.09 11.68
N GLY A 182 18.29 0.79 12.64
CA GLY A 182 18.17 2.24 12.42
C GLY A 182 19.12 2.77 11.33
N ASN A 183 20.35 2.23 11.24
CA ASN A 183 21.30 2.57 10.17
C ASN A 183 20.76 2.09 8.81
N PHE A 184 20.27 0.88 8.75
CA PHE A 184 19.63 0.34 7.54
C PHE A 184 18.45 1.20 7.09
N ILE A 185 17.50 1.52 7.98
CA ILE A 185 16.33 2.34 7.62
C ILE A 185 16.73 3.73 7.11
N ARG A 186 17.75 4.35 7.67
CA ARG A 186 18.28 5.64 7.17
C ARG A 186 18.86 5.52 5.75
N ALA A 187 19.61 4.45 5.48
CA ALA A 187 20.13 4.20 4.14
C ALA A 187 19.01 3.87 3.15
N PHE A 188 18.05 3.05 3.58
CA PHE A 188 16.89 2.66 2.80
C PHE A 188 16.02 3.87 2.42
N ALA A 189 15.77 4.77 3.37
CA ALA A 189 15.03 6.00 3.10
C ALA A 189 15.78 6.95 2.14
N LYS A 190 17.10 7.03 2.26
CA LYS A 190 17.91 7.84 1.34
C LYS A 190 17.74 7.39 -0.12
N GLU A 191 17.54 6.08 -0.36
CA GLU A 191 17.35 5.52 -1.70
C GLU A 191 15.89 5.59 -2.14
N PHE A 192 14.96 5.20 -1.27
CA PHE A 192 13.59 4.90 -1.65
C PHE A 192 12.53 5.93 -1.21
N ASP A 193 12.89 7.04 -0.55
CA ASP A 193 11.93 8.11 -0.26
C ASP A 193 11.63 8.96 -1.51
N ASN A 194 11.28 8.29 -2.60
CA ASN A 194 10.99 8.86 -3.90
C ASN A 194 9.57 8.52 -4.37
N PRO A 195 8.59 9.42 -4.24
CA PRO A 195 7.19 9.18 -4.58
C PRO A 195 6.95 9.03 -6.10
N GLU A 196 7.94 9.33 -6.95
CA GLU A 196 7.83 9.04 -8.39
C GLU A 196 7.97 7.55 -8.68
N GLN A 197 8.67 6.81 -7.83
CA GLN A 197 8.91 5.37 -7.98
C GLN A 197 8.22 4.53 -6.94
N VAL A 198 8.11 5.00 -5.70
CA VAL A 198 7.61 4.25 -4.55
C VAL A 198 6.25 4.78 -4.11
N ASP A 199 5.29 3.90 -3.98
CA ASP A 199 3.95 4.22 -3.49
C ASP A 199 3.89 4.24 -1.97
N PHE A 200 4.33 3.15 -1.35
CA PHE A 200 4.30 3.03 0.11
C PHE A 200 5.37 2.09 0.66
N ILE A 201 5.66 2.28 1.94
CA ILE A 201 6.54 1.45 2.74
C ILE A 201 5.77 0.91 3.94
N ASP A 202 5.81 -0.40 4.17
CA ASP A 202 5.39 -0.97 5.43
C ASP A 202 6.39 -0.58 6.53
N ALA A 203 5.92 0.18 7.51
CA ALA A 203 6.76 0.94 8.43
C ALA A 203 6.78 0.37 9.86
N TYR A 204 6.76 -0.96 9.99
CA TYR A 204 6.85 -1.62 11.28
C TYR A 204 7.90 -2.73 11.32
N ASN A 205 7.81 -3.74 10.47
CA ASN A 205 8.81 -4.78 10.18
C ASN A 205 9.17 -5.75 11.31
N LEU A 206 8.63 -5.58 12.51
CA LEU A 206 8.91 -6.43 13.67
C LEU A 206 7.94 -7.60 13.77
N GLY A 207 8.41 -8.66 14.41
CA GLY A 207 7.64 -9.89 14.56
C GLY A 207 7.57 -10.70 13.27
N TRP A 208 6.81 -11.77 13.29
CA TRP A 208 6.69 -12.67 12.14
C TRP A 208 6.22 -11.91 10.91
N TRP A 209 6.90 -12.11 9.81
CA TRP A 209 6.65 -11.49 8.50
C TRP A 209 6.62 -9.96 8.50
N GLY A 210 7.06 -9.34 9.60
CA GLY A 210 6.96 -7.88 9.77
C GLY A 210 5.55 -7.38 10.12
N GLU A 211 4.68 -8.26 10.59
CA GLU A 211 3.24 -7.99 10.82
C GLU A 211 2.89 -7.76 12.29
N GLY A 212 3.89 -7.72 13.18
CA GLY A 212 3.69 -7.48 14.60
C GLY A 212 3.24 -8.71 15.39
N HIS A 213 3.34 -9.91 14.82
CA HIS A 213 3.04 -11.15 15.50
C HIS A 213 4.25 -11.66 16.29
N HIS A 214 4.01 -12.06 17.54
CA HIS A 214 5.02 -12.71 18.40
C HIS A 214 6.33 -11.94 18.57
N VAL A 215 6.28 -10.62 18.63
CA VAL A 215 7.45 -9.78 18.92
C VAL A 215 7.98 -10.10 20.33
N GLN A 216 9.28 -10.39 20.46
CA GLN A 216 9.90 -10.71 21.74
C GLN A 216 10.76 -9.54 22.22
N TYR A 217 10.79 -9.36 23.54
CA TYR A 217 11.49 -8.26 24.20
C TYR A 217 12.40 -8.78 25.32
N LEU A 218 13.54 -8.14 25.54
CA LEU A 218 14.36 -8.33 26.75
C LEU A 218 13.55 -7.95 28.01
N ASN A 219 12.72 -6.93 27.86
CA ASN A 219 11.80 -6.48 28.90
C ASN A 219 10.44 -6.14 28.29
N ASN A 220 9.43 -6.95 28.57
CA ASN A 220 8.08 -6.78 28.04
C ASN A 220 7.45 -5.40 28.35
N ASN A 221 7.94 -4.68 29.36
CA ASN A 221 7.49 -3.31 29.62
C ASN A 221 7.92 -2.31 28.52
N ASN A 222 8.83 -2.71 27.64
CA ASN A 222 9.33 -1.87 26.56
C ASN A 222 8.47 -1.93 25.29
N LYS A 223 7.48 -2.82 25.19
CA LYS A 223 6.71 -3.04 23.95
C LYS A 223 6.16 -1.75 23.31
N PHE A 224 5.61 -0.85 24.12
CA PHE A 224 5.09 0.43 23.61
C PHE A 224 6.19 1.39 23.16
N LYS A 225 7.34 1.38 23.86
CA LYS A 225 8.50 2.19 23.48
C LYS A 225 9.12 1.68 22.18
N VAL A 226 9.15 0.37 21.99
CA VAL A 226 9.64 -0.24 20.76
C VAL A 226 8.72 0.10 19.58
N TYR A 227 7.42 -0.01 19.77
CA TYR A 227 6.46 0.37 18.72
C TYR A 227 6.61 1.85 18.36
N GLN A 228 6.71 2.72 19.36
CA GLN A 228 6.95 4.14 19.14
C GLN A 228 8.30 4.39 18.44
N TRP A 229 9.36 3.72 18.89
CA TRP A 229 10.69 3.85 18.28
C TRP A 229 10.68 3.52 16.79
N ILE A 230 10.09 2.37 16.41
CA ILE A 230 10.11 1.95 15.01
C ILE A 230 9.24 2.86 14.13
N THR A 231 8.07 3.27 14.59
CA THR A 231 7.20 4.18 13.83
C THR A 231 7.79 5.59 13.72
N ASP A 232 8.39 6.10 14.80
CA ASP A 232 9.13 7.37 14.78
C ASP A 232 10.32 7.31 13.80
N LEU A 233 11.10 6.22 13.83
CA LEU A 233 12.24 6.01 12.95
C LEU A 233 11.85 6.10 11.47
N TYR A 234 10.77 5.43 11.06
CA TYR A 234 10.27 5.51 9.70
C TYR A 234 9.78 6.92 9.36
N ALA A 235 8.95 7.51 10.21
CA ALA A 235 8.40 8.85 9.98
C ALA A 235 9.47 9.95 9.97
N GLU A 236 10.59 9.75 10.69
CA GLU A 236 11.72 10.68 10.69
C GLU A 236 12.54 10.62 9.40
N ASN A 237 12.58 9.48 8.73
CA ASN A 237 13.45 9.26 7.58
C ASN A 237 12.70 9.29 6.24
N PHE A 238 11.47 8.80 6.17
CA PHE A 238 10.62 8.88 4.99
C PHE A 238 9.69 10.08 5.09
N LYS A 239 9.78 11.01 4.14
CA LYS A 239 9.04 12.28 4.14
C LYS A 239 8.11 12.45 2.95
N ASN A 240 8.36 11.70 1.87
CA ASN A 240 7.73 11.90 0.58
C ASN A 240 6.84 10.72 0.18
N VAL A 241 7.15 9.51 0.64
CA VAL A 241 6.35 8.31 0.34
C VAL A 241 5.38 7.98 1.47
N LEU A 242 4.30 7.29 1.14
CA LEU A 242 3.30 6.87 2.12
C LEU A 242 3.86 5.81 3.05
N LEU A 243 3.54 5.91 4.33
CA LEU A 243 3.90 4.91 5.34
C LEU A 243 2.66 4.16 5.80
N VAL A 244 2.80 2.86 5.98
CA VAL A 244 1.69 1.95 6.28
C VAL A 244 2.05 1.11 7.49
N VAL A 245 1.10 0.86 8.37
CA VAL A 245 1.26 -0.08 9.48
C VAL A 245 0.16 -1.12 9.50
N ASN A 246 0.54 -2.35 9.82
CA ASN A 246 -0.42 -3.41 10.11
C ASN A 246 -1.10 -3.10 11.45
N PHE A 247 -2.40 -3.27 11.53
CA PHE A 247 -3.12 -3.25 12.80
C PHE A 247 -3.41 -4.69 13.28
N GLY A 248 -3.73 -4.84 14.56
CA GLY A 248 -3.91 -6.14 15.17
C GLY A 248 -2.61 -6.73 15.75
N THR A 249 -1.63 -5.87 16.03
CA THR A 249 -0.41 -6.24 16.74
C THR A 249 -0.67 -6.45 18.23
N GLU A 250 0.33 -6.96 18.94
CA GLU A 250 0.21 -7.25 20.39
C GLU A 250 0.00 -6.02 21.27
N ILE A 251 0.26 -4.80 20.75
CA ILE A 251 0.02 -3.59 21.54
C ILE A 251 -1.44 -3.14 21.53
N GLY A 252 -2.21 -3.59 20.55
CA GLY A 252 -3.61 -3.28 20.35
C GLY A 252 -3.90 -1.98 19.62
N PHE A 253 -5.02 -1.97 18.91
CA PHE A 253 -5.38 -0.93 17.94
C PHE A 253 -5.38 0.49 18.51
N GLU A 254 -5.78 0.69 19.76
CA GLU A 254 -5.78 2.02 20.39
C GLU A 254 -4.36 2.64 20.40
N TYR A 255 -3.35 1.84 20.69
CA TYR A 255 -1.96 2.29 20.72
C TYR A 255 -1.39 2.45 19.29
N GLU A 256 -1.72 1.51 18.39
CA GLU A 256 -1.35 1.61 16.96
C GLU A 256 -1.90 2.90 16.36
N LYS A 257 -3.18 3.18 16.60
CA LYS A 257 -3.84 4.40 16.16
C LYS A 257 -3.11 5.64 16.69
N ARG A 258 -2.88 5.69 17.99
CA ARG A 258 -2.27 6.86 18.63
C ARG A 258 -0.81 7.08 18.22
N LEU A 259 0.00 5.99 18.14
CA LEU A 259 1.45 6.09 17.98
C LEU A 259 1.91 6.12 16.51
N ALA A 260 1.09 5.67 15.58
CA ALA A 260 1.41 5.65 14.17
C ALA A 260 0.41 6.45 13.33
N ILE A 261 -0.88 6.08 13.37
CA ILE A 261 -1.90 6.62 12.48
C ILE A 261 -2.19 8.10 12.76
N ASP A 262 -2.47 8.45 14.02
CA ASP A 262 -2.78 9.83 14.41
C ASP A 262 -1.51 10.69 14.51
N LYS A 263 -0.40 10.10 15.01
CA LYS A 263 0.84 10.85 15.24
C LYS A 263 1.59 11.15 13.97
N HIS A 264 1.66 10.19 13.04
CA HIS A 264 2.52 10.24 11.86
C HIS A 264 1.77 10.16 10.53
N ASP A 265 0.45 10.16 10.59
CA ASP A 265 -0.43 10.08 9.41
C ASP A 265 -0.32 8.75 8.62
N PHE A 266 0.12 7.67 9.27
CA PHE A 266 0.27 6.39 8.61
C PHE A 266 -1.06 5.84 8.12
N LEU A 267 -1.01 5.15 6.97
CA LEU A 267 -2.12 4.37 6.43
C LEU A 267 -2.23 3.03 7.17
N THR A 268 -3.32 2.33 6.93
CA THR A 268 -3.57 1.03 7.55
C THR A 268 -3.34 -0.11 6.59
N ARG A 269 -2.84 -1.20 7.12
CA ARG A 269 -2.72 -2.50 6.46
C ARG A 269 -3.34 -3.58 7.32
N ARG A 270 -3.89 -4.60 6.71
CA ARG A 270 -4.28 -5.83 7.35
C ARG A 270 -4.20 -6.99 6.37
N ASP A 271 -3.59 -8.07 6.83
CA ASP A 271 -3.66 -9.39 6.22
C ASP A 271 -4.99 -10.09 6.51
N GLY A 272 -5.16 -11.28 6.01
CA GLY A 272 -6.30 -12.12 6.35
C GLY A 272 -7.53 -11.92 5.50
N ILE A 273 -7.48 -11.10 4.46
CA ILE A 273 -8.59 -10.95 3.52
C ILE A 273 -8.99 -12.32 2.93
N GLY A 274 -10.27 -12.67 3.05
CA GLY A 274 -10.80 -13.97 2.64
C GLY A 274 -10.69 -15.07 3.69
N SER A 275 -10.05 -14.82 4.83
CA SER A 275 -9.94 -15.78 5.94
C SER A 275 -11.14 -15.75 6.88
N TYR A 276 -11.22 -16.76 7.74
CA TYR A 276 -12.25 -16.83 8.77
C TYR A 276 -12.00 -15.83 9.93
N TRP A 277 -10.78 -15.34 10.10
CA TRP A 277 -10.46 -14.38 11.15
C TRP A 277 -10.63 -12.91 10.69
N PHE A 278 -10.76 -12.67 9.39
CA PHE A 278 -11.13 -11.34 8.90
C PHE A 278 -12.65 -11.15 9.05
N GLN A 279 -13.07 -10.74 10.23
CA GLN A 279 -14.46 -10.63 10.63
C GLN A 279 -14.91 -9.17 10.73
N ASP A 280 -16.12 -8.96 11.24
CA ASP A 280 -16.71 -7.64 11.42
C ASP A 280 -15.87 -6.74 12.36
N ALA A 281 -15.08 -7.31 13.26
CA ALA A 281 -14.19 -6.55 14.14
C ALA A 281 -13.12 -5.81 13.33
N GLU A 282 -12.45 -6.49 12.39
CA GLU A 282 -11.46 -5.90 11.50
C GLU A 282 -12.09 -4.85 10.58
N VAL A 283 -13.24 -5.18 9.99
CA VAL A 283 -13.99 -4.25 9.13
C VAL A 283 -14.42 -3.01 9.90
N ASN A 284 -14.85 -3.15 11.15
CA ASN A 284 -15.23 -2.02 11.99
C ASN A 284 -14.04 -1.10 12.31
N ILE A 285 -12.84 -1.67 12.51
CA ILE A 285 -11.61 -0.88 12.65
C ILE A 285 -11.35 -0.07 11.40
N ILE A 286 -11.38 -0.70 10.21
CA ILE A 286 -11.16 -0.02 8.94
C ILE A 286 -12.19 1.09 8.75
N ASN A 287 -13.47 0.78 8.94
CA ASN A 287 -14.55 1.74 8.78
C ASN A 287 -14.48 2.92 9.77
N SER A 288 -13.89 2.73 10.94
CA SER A 288 -13.66 3.82 11.90
C SER A 288 -12.62 4.83 11.42
N LEU A 289 -11.77 4.44 10.47
CA LEU A 289 -10.73 5.27 9.88
C LEU A 289 -11.10 5.80 8.48
N PHE A 290 -12.10 5.18 7.84
CA PHE A 290 -12.62 5.61 6.55
C PHE A 290 -13.50 6.86 6.70
N PRO A 291 -13.45 7.86 5.80
CA PRO A 291 -12.62 7.93 4.59
C PRO A 291 -11.26 8.64 4.79
N GLN A 292 -10.80 8.84 6.02
CA GLN A 292 -9.57 9.60 6.30
C GLN A 292 -8.30 8.81 5.97
N LYS A 293 -8.38 7.48 6.06
CA LYS A 293 -7.23 6.59 5.83
C LYS A 293 -7.54 5.55 4.76
N ALA A 294 -6.57 5.37 3.86
CA ALA A 294 -6.60 4.28 2.91
C ALA A 294 -6.27 2.94 3.60
N PHE A 295 -6.84 1.88 3.07
CA PHE A 295 -6.63 0.52 3.54
C PHE A 295 -5.88 -0.31 2.50
N ILE A 296 -4.70 -0.79 2.87
CA ILE A 296 -3.87 -1.71 2.11
C ILE A 296 -4.22 -3.13 2.53
N ALA A 297 -4.95 -3.84 1.69
CA ALA A 297 -5.41 -5.19 1.97
C ALA A 297 -4.40 -6.25 1.51
N GLU A 298 -4.25 -7.31 2.30
CA GLU A 298 -3.48 -8.50 1.95
C GLU A 298 -4.34 -9.75 2.05
N GLY A 299 -4.35 -10.57 0.99
CA GLY A 299 -5.04 -11.85 0.98
C GLY A 299 -4.42 -12.84 1.99
N CYS A 300 -5.21 -13.80 2.46
CA CYS A 300 -4.79 -14.71 3.50
C CYS A 300 -3.97 -15.90 2.98
N TYR A 301 -4.46 -16.56 1.93
CA TYR A 301 -3.96 -17.86 1.51
C TYR A 301 -3.22 -17.78 0.19
N TRP A 302 -2.24 -18.66 0.02
CA TRP A 302 -1.37 -18.77 -1.14
C TRP A 302 -1.61 -20.09 -1.87
N GLY A 303 -1.28 -20.16 -3.16
CA GLY A 303 -1.26 -21.42 -3.90
C GLY A 303 -2.49 -21.70 -4.74
N GLY A 304 -3.23 -20.67 -5.15
CA GLY A 304 -4.47 -20.75 -5.93
C GLY A 304 -4.39 -21.39 -7.30
N ASN A 305 -3.25 -21.93 -7.70
CA ASN A 305 -3.09 -22.65 -8.96
C ASN A 305 -2.81 -24.15 -8.76
N SER A 306 -3.08 -24.71 -7.60
CA SER A 306 -3.03 -26.16 -7.43
C SER A 306 -4.19 -26.81 -8.17
N ASP A 307 -3.94 -27.95 -8.83
CA ASP A 307 -4.95 -28.72 -9.58
C ASP A 307 -6.09 -29.21 -8.69
N SER A 308 -5.87 -29.26 -7.38
CA SER A 308 -6.89 -29.60 -6.40
C SER A 308 -6.99 -28.48 -5.36
N TYR A 309 -8.22 -28.02 -5.10
CA TYR A 309 -8.48 -27.13 -3.99
C TYR A 309 -8.12 -27.83 -2.68
N GLN A 310 -7.14 -27.31 -1.98
CA GLN A 310 -6.81 -27.73 -0.64
C GLN A 310 -7.26 -26.60 0.31
N PRO A 311 -8.38 -26.78 1.00
CA PRO A 311 -8.76 -25.79 2.01
C PRO A 311 -7.74 -25.88 3.13
N TRP A 312 -6.75 -24.97 3.16
CA TRP A 312 -5.91 -24.80 4.35
C TRP A 312 -6.74 -24.35 5.53
N ASN A 313 -7.89 -23.84 5.23
CA ASN A 313 -8.84 -23.45 6.21
C ASN A 313 -9.71 -24.64 6.56
N THR A 314 -9.22 -25.48 7.44
CA THR A 314 -10.01 -26.53 8.09
C THR A 314 -10.92 -25.95 9.17
N ASP A 315 -10.98 -24.61 9.30
CA ASP A 315 -11.85 -23.99 10.28
C ASP A 315 -13.31 -24.33 10.00
N PRO A 316 -14.05 -24.84 11.00
CA PRO A 316 -15.45 -25.24 10.87
C PRO A 316 -16.36 -24.13 10.33
N LEU A 317 -16.00 -22.85 10.54
CA LEU A 317 -16.79 -21.70 10.03
C LEU A 317 -16.79 -21.61 8.50
N TYR A 318 -15.74 -22.10 7.84
CA TYR A 318 -15.60 -21.99 6.38
C TYR A 318 -15.45 -23.32 5.65
N ALA A 319 -15.20 -24.43 6.36
CA ALA A 319 -15.03 -25.75 5.76
C ALA A 319 -16.17 -26.14 4.80
N ASP A 320 -17.40 -25.68 5.10
CA ASP A 320 -18.57 -25.91 4.27
C ASP A 320 -18.82 -24.80 3.22
N LYS A 321 -18.18 -23.65 3.32
CA LYS A 321 -18.44 -22.51 2.44
C LYS A 321 -17.54 -22.51 1.21
N PHE A 322 -16.27 -22.88 1.36
CA PHE A 322 -15.32 -22.91 0.25
C PHE A 322 -15.22 -24.33 -0.32
N LYS A 323 -15.69 -24.50 -1.54
CA LYS A 323 -15.61 -25.76 -2.28
C LYS A 323 -14.59 -25.67 -3.43
N SER A 324 -14.15 -24.46 -3.74
CA SER A 324 -13.26 -24.18 -4.86
C SER A 324 -12.44 -22.91 -4.61
N TRP A 325 -11.41 -22.72 -5.42
CA TRP A 325 -10.68 -21.45 -5.45
C TRP A 325 -11.58 -20.27 -5.84
N SER A 326 -12.58 -20.48 -6.70
CA SER A 326 -13.54 -19.43 -7.04
C SER A 326 -14.31 -18.93 -5.82
N ASP A 327 -14.72 -19.83 -4.91
CA ASP A 327 -15.41 -19.44 -3.67
C ASP A 327 -14.50 -18.62 -2.76
N PHE A 328 -13.24 -19.05 -2.64
CA PHE A 328 -12.24 -18.33 -1.86
C PHE A 328 -11.98 -16.94 -2.42
N TYR A 329 -11.72 -16.82 -3.73
CA TYR A 329 -11.47 -15.51 -4.35
C TYR A 329 -12.70 -14.60 -4.29
N ALA A 330 -13.90 -15.15 -4.38
CA ALA A 330 -15.12 -14.38 -4.20
C ALA A 330 -15.24 -13.81 -2.78
N GLN A 331 -14.84 -14.58 -1.76
CA GLN A 331 -14.83 -14.09 -0.38
C GLN A 331 -13.74 -13.02 -0.18
N ALA A 332 -12.53 -13.25 -0.70
CA ALA A 332 -11.44 -12.27 -0.60
C ALA A 332 -11.82 -10.94 -1.28
N TYR A 333 -12.41 -11.01 -2.46
CA TYR A 333 -12.93 -9.84 -3.16
C TYR A 333 -14.01 -9.13 -2.33
N LYS A 334 -15.00 -9.87 -1.81
CA LYS A 334 -16.07 -9.32 -0.98
C LYS A 334 -15.55 -8.61 0.27
N ASP A 335 -14.55 -9.20 0.94
CA ASP A 335 -13.92 -8.62 2.12
C ASP A 335 -13.16 -7.34 1.77
N ALA A 336 -12.44 -7.33 0.65
CA ALA A 336 -11.75 -6.15 0.17
C ALA A 336 -12.73 -4.99 -0.12
N ILE A 337 -13.83 -5.27 -0.82
CA ILE A 337 -14.85 -4.24 -1.13
C ILE A 337 -15.53 -3.69 0.13
N ARG A 338 -15.94 -4.56 1.07
CA ARG A 338 -16.58 -4.12 2.33
C ARG A 338 -15.63 -3.39 3.27
N GLY A 339 -14.31 -3.64 3.13
CA GLY A 339 -13.25 -2.96 3.86
C GLY A 339 -12.74 -1.69 3.18
N HIS A 340 -13.35 -1.25 2.09
CA HIS A 340 -12.90 -0.08 1.33
C HIS A 340 -11.45 -0.18 0.87
N ALA A 341 -11.01 -1.38 0.46
CA ALA A 341 -9.63 -1.65 0.12
C ALA A 341 -9.12 -0.79 -1.03
N ASN A 342 -8.01 -0.12 -0.80
CA ASN A 342 -7.28 0.59 -1.83
C ASN A 342 -6.52 -0.39 -2.73
N THR A 343 -5.94 -1.42 -2.15
CA THR A 343 -5.17 -2.45 -2.87
C THR A 343 -5.68 -3.84 -2.54
N LEU A 344 -5.45 -4.77 -3.45
CA LEU A 344 -5.58 -6.20 -3.22
C LEU A 344 -4.47 -6.89 -4.01
N ASP A 345 -4.05 -8.06 -3.58
CA ASP A 345 -2.87 -8.71 -4.12
C ASP A 345 -3.21 -9.87 -5.07
N LEU A 346 -2.56 -9.87 -6.23
CA LEU A 346 -2.41 -11.04 -7.10
C LEU A 346 -1.21 -11.88 -6.69
N ARG A 347 -0.32 -11.31 -5.89
CA ARG A 347 0.90 -11.91 -5.33
C ARG A 347 1.88 -12.42 -6.39
N GLU A 348 2.45 -13.60 -6.14
CA GLU A 348 3.43 -14.26 -6.99
C GLU A 348 2.75 -15.00 -8.17
N ALA A 349 3.56 -15.59 -9.07
CA ALA A 349 3.07 -16.12 -10.34
C ALA A 349 2.00 -17.21 -10.21
N THR A 350 2.07 -18.06 -9.17
CA THR A 350 1.11 -19.13 -8.96
C THR A 350 -0.24 -18.59 -8.54
N GLU A 351 -0.23 -17.63 -7.61
CA GLU A 351 -1.44 -16.99 -7.12
C GLU A 351 -2.09 -16.11 -8.21
N THR A 352 -1.29 -15.37 -8.96
CA THR A 352 -1.77 -14.60 -10.13
C THR A 352 -2.49 -15.50 -11.13
N ARG A 353 -1.92 -16.67 -11.45
CA ARG A 353 -2.59 -17.65 -12.33
C ARG A 353 -3.88 -18.16 -11.71
N GLY A 354 -3.91 -18.39 -10.41
CA GLY A 354 -5.10 -18.78 -9.67
C GLY A 354 -6.23 -17.79 -9.82
N TRP A 355 -5.99 -16.53 -9.52
CA TRP A 355 -6.95 -15.44 -9.71
C TRP A 355 -7.46 -15.36 -11.14
N ILE A 356 -6.56 -15.37 -12.13
CA ILE A 356 -6.93 -15.23 -13.55
C ILE A 356 -7.70 -16.46 -14.04
N THR A 357 -7.41 -17.65 -13.51
CA THR A 357 -8.08 -18.90 -13.92
C THR A 357 -9.48 -19.00 -13.28
N HIS A 358 -9.60 -18.67 -11.99
CA HIS A 358 -10.78 -18.99 -11.21
C HIS A 358 -11.69 -17.77 -10.92
N ALA A 359 -11.16 -16.55 -11.07
CA ALA A 359 -11.87 -15.33 -10.69
C ALA A 359 -11.55 -14.12 -11.59
N LYS A 360 -11.28 -14.35 -12.87
CA LYS A 360 -10.85 -13.29 -13.81
C LYS A 360 -11.78 -12.08 -13.87
N ASP A 361 -13.09 -12.31 -13.73
CA ASP A 361 -14.05 -11.21 -13.79
C ASP A 361 -13.97 -10.34 -12.51
N LEU A 362 -13.66 -10.93 -11.37
CA LEU A 362 -13.39 -10.18 -10.13
C LEU A 362 -12.08 -9.38 -10.24
N VAL A 363 -11.06 -9.94 -10.93
CA VAL A 363 -9.82 -9.20 -11.21
C VAL A 363 -10.10 -7.94 -12.03
N LYS A 364 -10.94 -8.03 -13.05
CA LYS A 364 -11.34 -6.88 -13.87
C LYS A 364 -12.23 -5.91 -13.08
N ASP A 365 -13.16 -6.45 -12.30
CA ASP A 365 -14.09 -5.65 -11.53
C ASP A 365 -13.36 -4.80 -10.47
N PHE A 366 -12.31 -5.35 -9.83
CA PHE A 366 -11.49 -4.57 -8.89
C PHE A 366 -10.75 -3.40 -9.55
N ILE A 367 -10.42 -3.47 -10.85
CA ILE A 367 -9.84 -2.33 -11.59
C ILE A 367 -10.81 -1.14 -11.61
N SER A 368 -12.12 -1.42 -11.64
CA SER A 368 -13.17 -0.40 -11.69
C SER A 368 -13.62 0.06 -10.30
N ASN A 369 -13.81 -0.89 -9.40
CA ASN A 369 -14.51 -0.74 -8.13
C ASN A 369 -13.56 -0.77 -6.93
N GLY A 370 -12.38 -1.39 -7.03
CA GLY A 370 -11.35 -1.35 -5.99
C GLY A 370 -10.59 -0.03 -5.98
N GLY A 371 -9.89 0.24 -4.89
CA GLY A 371 -9.12 1.46 -4.76
C GLY A 371 -9.96 2.73 -4.93
N TYR A 372 -9.39 3.74 -5.56
CA TYR A 372 -10.11 4.97 -5.86
C TYR A 372 -9.95 5.38 -7.33
N ARG A 373 -11.00 5.99 -7.87
CA ARG A 373 -11.08 6.48 -9.24
C ARG A 373 -11.78 7.83 -9.26
N LEU A 374 -11.00 8.89 -9.24
CA LEU A 374 -11.51 10.25 -9.30
C LEU A 374 -11.75 10.63 -10.76
N THR A 375 -12.98 10.94 -11.08
CA THR A 375 -13.39 11.34 -12.45
C THR A 375 -14.20 12.62 -12.38
N PRO A 376 -13.90 13.63 -13.21
CA PRO A 376 -14.79 14.77 -13.37
C PRO A 376 -16.10 14.28 -14.00
N ILE A 377 -17.22 14.66 -13.42
CA ILE A 377 -18.56 14.32 -13.94
C ILE A 377 -19.30 15.53 -14.48
N GLN A 378 -18.88 16.73 -14.08
CA GLN A 378 -19.47 17.97 -14.54
C GLN A 378 -18.50 19.13 -14.47
N ILE A 379 -18.52 19.98 -15.49
CA ILE A 379 -17.85 21.29 -15.48
C ILE A 379 -18.89 22.35 -15.84
N GLU A 380 -18.89 23.43 -15.07
CA GLU A 380 -19.77 24.59 -15.25
C GLU A 380 -18.88 25.85 -15.35
N TYR A 381 -19.09 26.65 -16.38
CA TYR A 381 -18.34 27.87 -16.64
C TYR A 381 -19.16 28.88 -17.40
N PRO A 382 -18.90 30.19 -17.28
CA PRO A 382 -19.65 31.21 -18.04
C PRO A 382 -19.31 31.11 -19.54
N ALA A 383 -20.32 31.19 -20.41
CA ALA A 383 -20.16 31.14 -21.87
C ALA A 383 -19.31 32.28 -22.40
N SER A 384 -19.19 33.38 -21.67
CA SER A 384 -18.28 34.48 -22.00
C SER A 384 -17.79 35.20 -20.74
N VAL A 385 -16.56 35.68 -20.79
CA VAL A 385 -15.93 36.48 -19.73
C VAL A 385 -15.30 37.72 -20.34
N GLN A 386 -15.57 38.85 -19.75
CA GLN A 386 -14.92 40.11 -20.18
C GLN A 386 -13.45 40.07 -19.83
N MET A 387 -12.64 40.60 -20.73
CA MET A 387 -11.19 40.72 -20.51
C MET A 387 -10.89 41.52 -19.22
N GLY A 388 -10.05 40.97 -18.37
CA GLY A 388 -9.71 41.56 -17.07
C GLY A 388 -10.59 41.07 -15.92
N ASN A 389 -11.68 40.34 -16.16
CA ASN A 389 -12.48 39.70 -15.13
C ASN A 389 -11.95 38.31 -14.78
N THR A 390 -12.33 37.84 -13.60
CA THR A 390 -12.02 36.48 -13.15
C THR A 390 -12.91 35.46 -13.87
N LEU A 391 -12.29 34.44 -14.49
CA LEU A 391 -13.00 33.26 -14.96
C LEU A 391 -13.21 32.31 -13.80
N SER A 392 -14.47 32.03 -13.45
CA SER A 392 -14.83 31.02 -12.46
C SER A 392 -15.22 29.73 -13.18
N ILE A 393 -14.54 28.63 -12.86
CA ILE A 393 -14.87 27.30 -13.35
C ILE A 393 -15.23 26.45 -12.14
N LYS A 394 -16.42 25.89 -12.18
CA LYS A 394 -16.93 24.97 -11.16
C LYS A 394 -16.91 23.55 -11.72
N HIS A 395 -16.36 22.62 -11.01
CA HIS A 395 -16.31 21.22 -11.44
C HIS A 395 -16.68 20.27 -10.31
N THR A 396 -17.36 19.21 -10.69
CA THR A 396 -17.80 18.14 -9.77
C THR A 396 -17.07 16.86 -10.11
N TRP A 397 -16.55 16.21 -9.11
CA TRP A 397 -15.81 14.95 -9.22
C TRP A 397 -16.56 13.84 -8.49
N ARG A 398 -16.42 12.63 -9.01
CA ARG A 398 -16.90 11.40 -8.37
C ARG A 398 -15.71 10.49 -8.10
N ASN A 399 -15.67 9.91 -6.90
CA ASN A 399 -14.90 8.70 -6.67
C ASN A 399 -15.79 7.49 -7.00
N SER A 400 -15.40 6.72 -8.01
CA SER A 400 -16.14 5.51 -8.42
C SER A 400 -15.61 4.24 -7.75
N GLY A 401 -14.43 4.29 -7.12
CA GLY A 401 -13.89 3.18 -6.35
C GLY A 401 -14.37 3.18 -4.89
N VAL A 402 -14.20 2.07 -4.21
CA VAL A 402 -14.57 1.90 -2.80
C VAL A 402 -13.57 2.50 -1.82
N GLY A 403 -12.32 2.63 -2.23
CA GLY A 403 -11.23 3.18 -1.43
C GLY A 403 -11.17 4.72 -1.47
N VAL A 404 -10.08 5.26 -0.97
CA VAL A 404 -9.87 6.71 -0.86
C VAL A 404 -8.54 7.13 -1.44
N CYS A 405 -8.44 8.37 -1.91
CA CYS A 405 -7.16 8.97 -2.27
C CYS A 405 -6.34 9.18 -0.97
N PRO A 406 -5.20 8.52 -0.82
CA PRO A 406 -4.41 8.58 0.42
C PRO A 406 -3.62 9.89 0.58
N CYS A 407 -3.50 10.62 -0.52
CA CYS A 407 -2.83 11.91 -0.51
C CYS A 407 -3.85 12.99 -0.18
N LEU A 408 -3.45 13.94 0.67
CA LEU A 408 -4.03 15.26 0.55
C LEU A 408 -3.92 15.61 -0.95
N LEU A 409 -5.03 15.83 -1.60
CA LEU A 409 -5.01 16.39 -2.95
C LEU A 409 -4.29 17.73 -2.82
N TYR A 410 -2.98 17.71 -3.02
CA TYR A 410 -2.26 18.93 -3.29
C TYR A 410 -2.86 19.43 -4.60
N THR A 411 -3.79 20.34 -4.48
CA THR A 411 -4.05 21.27 -5.57
C THR A 411 -2.68 21.70 -6.04
N SER A 412 -2.35 21.42 -7.28
CA SER A 412 -1.06 21.82 -7.88
C SER A 412 -0.68 23.18 -7.31
N PRO A 413 0.49 23.35 -6.68
CA PRO A 413 0.81 24.59 -6.02
C PRO A 413 0.62 25.69 -7.04
N SER A 414 -0.18 26.69 -6.70
CA SER A 414 -0.35 27.86 -7.54
C SER A 414 1.04 28.31 -7.98
N PRO A 415 1.24 28.77 -9.22
CA PRO A 415 2.54 29.33 -9.63
C PRO A 415 3.08 30.41 -8.66
N ARG A 416 2.24 30.94 -7.79
CA ARG A 416 2.64 31.85 -6.69
C ARG A 416 3.33 31.14 -5.54
N ASP A 417 3.02 29.86 -5.27
CA ASP A 417 3.60 29.10 -4.16
C ASP A 417 5.05 28.67 -4.42
N LYS A 418 5.51 28.73 -5.67
CA LYS A 418 6.91 28.48 -6.07
C LYS A 418 7.86 29.65 -5.90
N ARG A 419 7.41 30.76 -5.29
CA ARG A 419 8.19 31.99 -5.10
C ARG A 419 8.47 32.34 -3.63
N GLN A 420 8.47 31.34 -2.76
CA GLN A 420 8.98 31.50 -1.41
C GLN A 420 10.33 30.83 -1.24
#